data_cd674097a5c5c9161d70865a3cded874
#
_entry.id   cd674097a5c5c9161d70865a3cded874
#
_cell.length_a   1.000
_cell.length_b   1.000
_cell.length_c   1.000
_cell.angle_alpha   90.00
_cell.angle_beta   90.00
_cell.angle_gamma   90.00
#
_symmetry.space_group_name_H-M   'P 1'
#
loop_
_entity.id
_entity.type
_entity.pdbx_description
1 polymer ?
#
loop_
_entity_poly.entity_id
_entity_poly.type
_entity_poly.pdbx_seq_one_letter_code
_entity_poly.pdbx_strand_id
1 'polypeptide(L)'
;MLILPVRAQAAYRVEINESDYDSFRAVFNAEYYYNDNADLQEAIGFDEEKLFQHFVTCGIFEGRSGDGIFCLRTYMKYEDLQAAFGGNYGAYCRHYLEYGKNENRIAMTGNERTEIGDFTTLYDPSEQRAVNVELAAERVNGTVLQPGERFSFNKAVLPRTRANGYVLGPSFAGGREIESIGGGICQVSSTVYAALIMAGIPATERYAHSLPVDYVPHGMDATIAGNSKDLKFVNTLPYPIVINVTAEDGTLTVSLDPYEAE
;
A
#
# COMPACT_ATOMS: atom_id res chain seq x y z
N MET A 1 -20.12 -13.62 24.16
CA MET A 1 -20.62 -12.97 22.93
C MET A 1 -20.23 -11.48 23.06
N LEU A 2 -19.02 -11.14 22.68
CA LEU A 2 -18.51 -9.76 22.69
C LEU A 2 -18.70 -9.19 21.29
N ILE A 3 -19.66 -8.30 21.18
CA ILE A 3 -19.86 -7.46 20.00
C ILE A 3 -18.72 -6.45 20.01
N LEU A 4 -17.73 -6.62 19.13
CA LEU A 4 -16.71 -5.59 18.91
C LEU A 4 -17.37 -4.35 18.31
N PRO A 5 -17.14 -3.16 18.87
CA PRO A 5 -17.79 -1.96 18.37
C PRO A 5 -17.24 -1.57 16.99
N VAL A 6 -18.15 -1.29 16.07
CA VAL A 6 -17.95 -0.70 14.74
C VAL A 6 -17.38 0.73 14.87
N ARG A 7 -16.23 0.91 15.51
CA ARG A 7 -15.59 2.20 15.77
C ARG A 7 -14.18 2.37 15.19
N ALA A 8 -13.74 1.46 14.34
CA ALA A 8 -12.45 1.60 13.64
C ALA A 8 -12.55 2.13 12.19
N GLN A 9 -13.74 2.47 11.71
CA GLN A 9 -13.99 2.87 10.32
C GLN A 9 -13.87 4.38 10.03
N ALA A 10 -13.33 5.19 10.93
CA ALA A 10 -13.38 6.66 10.78
C ALA A 10 -12.06 7.32 10.38
N ALA A 11 -11.08 6.65 9.80
CA ALA A 11 -9.76 7.24 9.64
C ALA A 11 -9.13 7.26 8.23
N TYR A 12 -9.72 6.66 7.21
CA TYR A 12 -9.21 6.83 5.84
C TYR A 12 -10.34 6.77 4.82
N ARG A 13 -10.99 7.92 4.61
CA ARG A 13 -11.62 8.18 3.32
C ARG A 13 -10.48 8.50 2.36
N VAL A 14 -10.08 7.54 1.53
CA VAL A 14 -9.61 7.89 0.20
C VAL A 14 -10.73 8.74 -0.37
N GLU A 15 -10.46 10.00 -0.72
CA GLU A 15 -11.47 10.85 -1.36
C GLU A 15 -11.72 10.26 -2.75
N ILE A 16 -12.69 9.34 -2.80
CA ILE A 16 -13.21 8.83 -4.06
C ILE A 16 -14.06 9.96 -4.60
N ASN A 17 -13.68 10.53 -5.73
CA ASN A 17 -14.48 11.54 -6.42
C ASN A 17 -15.83 10.93 -6.79
N GLU A 18 -16.90 11.73 -6.76
CA GLU A 18 -18.23 11.28 -7.21
C GLU A 18 -18.19 10.67 -8.60
N SER A 19 -17.35 11.19 -9.50
CA SER A 19 -17.12 10.64 -10.84
C SER A 19 -16.55 9.22 -10.85
N ASP A 20 -15.94 8.77 -9.77
CA ASP A 20 -15.37 7.43 -9.65
C ASP A 20 -16.41 6.40 -9.19
N TYR A 21 -17.45 6.83 -8.48
CA TYR A 21 -18.54 5.96 -8.02
C TYR A 21 -19.23 5.22 -9.18
N ASP A 22 -19.49 5.90 -10.29
CA ASP A 22 -20.09 5.28 -11.47
C ASP A 22 -19.18 4.19 -12.05
N SER A 23 -17.88 4.45 -12.09
CA SER A 23 -16.88 3.48 -12.56
C SER A 23 -16.79 2.26 -11.64
N PHE A 24 -16.82 2.47 -10.33
CA PHE A 24 -16.84 1.36 -9.36
C PHE A 24 -18.16 0.59 -9.40
N ARG A 25 -19.29 1.28 -9.62
CA ARG A 25 -20.59 0.63 -9.79
C ARG A 25 -20.64 -0.26 -11.02
N ALA A 26 -19.94 0.11 -12.09
CA ALA A 26 -19.86 -0.65 -13.34
C ALA A 26 -19.02 -1.95 -13.23
N VAL A 27 -18.24 -2.12 -12.16
CA VAL A 27 -17.46 -3.34 -11.83
C VAL A 27 -17.95 -3.98 -10.52
N PHE A 28 -19.22 -3.77 -10.17
CA PHE A 28 -19.82 -4.29 -8.96
C PHE A 28 -21.13 -5.02 -9.25
N ASN A 29 -21.25 -6.21 -8.68
CA ASN A 29 -22.46 -7.01 -8.66
C ASN A 29 -22.74 -7.44 -7.20
N ALA A 30 -23.81 -6.98 -6.62
CA ALA A 30 -24.11 -7.19 -5.20
C ALA A 30 -24.28 -8.68 -4.85
N GLU A 31 -24.91 -9.47 -5.73
CA GLU A 31 -25.13 -10.89 -5.53
C GLU A 31 -23.79 -11.66 -5.59
N TYR A 32 -22.95 -11.38 -6.58
CA TYR A 32 -21.60 -11.93 -6.65
C TYR A 32 -20.80 -11.57 -5.40
N TYR A 33 -20.76 -10.27 -5.07
CA TYR A 33 -19.97 -9.77 -3.94
C TYR A 33 -20.40 -10.36 -2.60
N TYR A 34 -21.72 -10.51 -2.38
CA TYR A 34 -22.27 -11.14 -1.20
C TYR A 34 -21.90 -12.64 -1.11
N ASN A 35 -22.06 -13.37 -2.21
CA ASN A 35 -21.83 -14.82 -2.24
C ASN A 35 -20.33 -15.16 -2.12
N ASP A 36 -19.47 -14.31 -2.68
CA ASP A 36 -18.01 -14.51 -2.67
C ASP A 36 -17.35 -14.07 -1.35
N ASN A 37 -18.09 -13.37 -0.47
CA ASN A 37 -17.56 -12.82 0.78
C ASN A 37 -18.37 -13.32 1.99
N ALA A 38 -18.04 -14.51 2.51
CA ALA A 38 -18.76 -15.13 3.62
C ALA A 38 -18.77 -14.28 4.91
N ASP A 39 -17.72 -13.51 5.16
CA ASP A 39 -17.61 -12.57 6.27
C ASP A 39 -18.64 -11.44 6.20
N LEU A 40 -19.04 -11.03 4.99
CA LEU A 40 -20.04 -9.98 4.80
C LEU A 40 -21.46 -10.52 4.92
N GLN A 41 -21.66 -11.82 4.70
CA GLN A 41 -22.97 -12.45 4.88
C GLN A 41 -23.43 -12.34 6.33
N GLU A 42 -22.50 -12.51 7.28
CA GLU A 42 -22.79 -12.36 8.70
C GLU A 42 -22.82 -10.88 9.14
N ALA A 43 -21.90 -10.07 8.65
CA ALA A 43 -21.69 -8.69 9.11
C ALA A 43 -22.69 -7.69 8.52
N ILE A 44 -23.09 -7.84 7.26
CA ILE A 44 -23.93 -6.89 6.51
C ILE A 44 -25.27 -7.50 6.13
N GLY A 45 -25.29 -8.78 5.77
CA GLY A 45 -26.42 -9.42 5.12
C GLY A 45 -26.54 -8.96 3.66
N PHE A 46 -27.64 -9.36 2.98
CA PHE A 46 -27.89 -8.92 1.61
C PHE A 46 -28.56 -7.54 1.58
N ASP A 47 -27.74 -6.49 1.47
CA ASP A 47 -28.15 -5.10 1.31
C ASP A 47 -27.21 -4.49 0.25
N GLU A 48 -27.71 -4.30 -0.96
CA GLU A 48 -26.92 -3.89 -2.13
C GLU A 48 -26.14 -2.60 -1.88
N GLU A 49 -26.76 -1.61 -1.24
CA GLU A 49 -26.11 -0.32 -1.02
C GLU A 49 -25.01 -0.41 0.04
N LYS A 50 -25.22 -1.15 1.12
CA LYS A 50 -24.19 -1.38 2.14
C LYS A 50 -23.06 -2.24 1.61
N LEU A 51 -23.34 -3.24 0.80
CA LEU A 51 -22.32 -4.06 0.12
C LEU A 51 -21.50 -3.21 -0.84
N PHE A 52 -22.14 -2.34 -1.61
CA PHE A 52 -21.43 -1.41 -2.48
C PHE A 52 -20.59 -0.40 -1.69
N GLN A 53 -21.13 0.17 -0.62
CA GLN A 53 -20.36 1.06 0.26
C GLN A 53 -19.14 0.33 0.87
N HIS A 54 -19.32 -0.92 1.29
CA HIS A 54 -18.18 -1.74 1.75
C HIS A 54 -17.17 -1.95 0.62
N PHE A 55 -17.62 -2.30 -0.59
CA PHE A 55 -16.75 -2.51 -1.73
C PHE A 55 -15.88 -1.28 -2.01
N VAL A 56 -16.47 -0.10 -2.14
CA VAL A 56 -15.72 1.12 -2.48
C VAL A 56 -14.87 1.68 -1.35
N THR A 57 -15.19 1.39 -0.09
CA THR A 57 -14.44 1.91 1.06
C THR A 57 -13.40 0.97 1.62
N CYS A 58 -13.58 -0.33 1.43
CA CYS A 58 -12.74 -1.38 2.00
C CYS A 58 -12.38 -2.45 0.95
N GLY A 59 -13.38 -3.11 0.38
CA GLY A 59 -13.22 -4.32 -0.41
C GLY A 59 -12.30 -4.19 -1.62
N ILE A 60 -12.41 -3.09 -2.35
CA ILE A 60 -11.56 -2.85 -3.52
C ILE A 60 -10.07 -2.73 -3.14
N PHE A 61 -9.78 -2.21 -1.94
CA PHE A 61 -8.42 -2.12 -1.40
C PHE A 61 -7.95 -3.42 -0.74
N GLU A 62 -8.89 -4.27 -0.32
CA GLU A 62 -8.61 -5.62 0.18
C GLU A 62 -8.35 -6.62 -0.96
N GLY A 63 -8.37 -6.16 -2.23
CA GLY A 63 -8.22 -7.01 -3.40
C GLY A 63 -9.45 -7.87 -3.71
N ARG A 64 -10.63 -7.51 -3.12
CA ARG A 64 -11.88 -8.19 -3.46
C ARG A 64 -12.34 -7.72 -4.84
N SER A 65 -12.79 -8.65 -5.66
CA SER A 65 -13.50 -8.32 -6.90
C SER A 65 -14.95 -8.00 -6.59
N GLY A 66 -15.49 -6.96 -7.22
CA GLY A 66 -16.89 -6.60 -7.09
C GLY A 66 -17.82 -7.45 -7.97
N ASP A 67 -17.31 -8.02 -9.07
CA ASP A 67 -18.09 -8.72 -10.09
C ASP A 67 -17.49 -10.05 -10.58
N GLY A 68 -16.31 -10.44 -10.03
CA GLY A 68 -15.57 -11.63 -10.46
C GLY A 68 -14.76 -11.46 -11.75
N ILE A 69 -14.73 -10.25 -12.31
CA ILE A 69 -14.08 -9.97 -13.60
C ILE A 69 -12.95 -8.94 -13.43
N PHE A 70 -13.13 -7.97 -12.51
CA PHE A 70 -12.16 -6.91 -12.25
C PHE A 70 -11.70 -6.95 -10.79
N CYS A 71 -10.37 -6.98 -10.61
CA CYS A 71 -9.69 -6.76 -9.35
C CYS A 71 -8.72 -5.60 -9.50
N LEU A 72 -8.90 -4.54 -8.71
CA LEU A 72 -8.05 -3.35 -8.79
C LEU A 72 -6.58 -3.70 -8.54
N ARG A 73 -6.28 -4.55 -7.56
CA ARG A 73 -4.93 -4.99 -7.22
C ARG A 73 -4.22 -5.65 -8.40
N THR A 74 -4.88 -6.58 -9.10
CA THR A 74 -4.34 -7.20 -10.32
C THR A 74 -4.07 -6.15 -11.39
N TYR A 75 -5.03 -5.25 -11.59
CA TYR A 75 -4.94 -4.26 -12.65
C TYR A 75 -3.89 -3.18 -12.38
N MET A 76 -3.58 -2.93 -11.12
CA MET A 76 -2.51 -2.01 -10.71
C MET A 76 -1.09 -2.56 -10.94
N LYS A 77 -0.93 -3.85 -11.26
CA LYS A 77 0.39 -4.45 -11.56
C LYS A 77 0.97 -4.00 -12.92
N TYR A 78 0.18 -3.34 -13.78
CA TYR A 78 0.67 -2.80 -15.05
C TYR A 78 1.50 -1.53 -14.82
N GLU A 79 2.81 -1.59 -15.13
CA GLU A 79 3.76 -0.50 -14.89
C GLU A 79 3.39 0.79 -15.62
N ASP A 80 2.89 0.70 -16.87
CA ASP A 80 2.43 1.84 -17.64
C ASP A 80 1.25 2.55 -16.99
N LEU A 81 0.34 1.80 -16.37
CA LEU A 81 -0.79 2.36 -15.63
C LEU A 81 -0.36 2.93 -14.28
N GLN A 82 0.61 2.31 -13.60
CA GLN A 82 1.19 2.87 -12.38
C GLN A 82 1.84 4.23 -12.66
N ALA A 83 2.62 4.32 -13.73
CA ALA A 83 3.25 5.57 -14.14
C ALA A 83 2.23 6.67 -14.50
N ALA A 84 1.08 6.28 -15.11
CA ALA A 84 0.05 7.22 -15.55
C ALA A 84 -0.88 7.66 -14.40
N PHE A 85 -1.26 6.76 -13.50
CA PHE A 85 -2.35 6.96 -12.56
C PHE A 85 -1.91 7.00 -11.09
N GLY A 86 -0.76 6.39 -10.74
CA GLY A 86 -0.25 6.37 -9.37
C GLY A 86 -1.31 5.90 -8.37
N GLY A 87 -1.60 6.73 -7.37
CA GLY A 87 -2.64 6.46 -6.36
C GLY A 87 -4.07 6.83 -6.77
N ASN A 88 -4.34 7.15 -8.04
CA ASN A 88 -5.69 7.46 -8.52
C ASN A 88 -6.46 6.19 -8.92
N TYR A 89 -7.05 5.52 -7.96
CA TYR A 89 -7.71 4.22 -8.15
C TYR A 89 -8.90 4.25 -9.12
N GLY A 90 -9.66 5.35 -9.14
CA GLY A 90 -10.76 5.53 -10.08
C GLY A 90 -10.29 5.55 -11.53
N ALA A 91 -9.07 6.07 -11.77
CA ALA A 91 -8.48 6.09 -13.11
C ALA A 91 -8.19 4.68 -13.64
N TYR A 92 -7.72 3.75 -12.80
CA TYR A 92 -7.54 2.35 -13.21
C TYR A 92 -8.85 1.69 -13.60
N CYS A 93 -9.91 1.92 -12.82
CA CYS A 93 -11.23 1.38 -13.10
C CYS A 93 -11.80 1.94 -14.41
N ARG A 94 -11.72 3.26 -14.63
CA ARG A 94 -12.12 3.89 -15.90
C ARG A 94 -11.34 3.37 -17.09
N HIS A 95 -10.00 3.27 -16.95
CA HIS A 95 -9.16 2.72 -18.01
C HIS A 95 -9.57 1.28 -18.37
N TYR A 96 -9.83 0.44 -17.38
CA TYR A 96 -10.31 -0.91 -17.62
C TYR A 96 -11.60 -0.94 -18.42
N LEU A 97 -12.56 -0.11 -18.03
CA LEU A 97 -13.87 -0.06 -18.68
C LEU A 97 -13.79 0.47 -20.12
N GLU A 98 -12.94 1.46 -20.38
CA GLU A 98 -12.82 2.14 -21.67
C GLU A 98 -11.87 1.43 -22.64
N TYR A 99 -10.74 0.95 -22.13
CA TYR A 99 -9.65 0.42 -22.97
C TYR A 99 -9.24 -1.01 -22.59
N GLY A 100 -9.02 -1.29 -21.30
CA GLY A 100 -8.40 -2.52 -20.84
C GLY A 100 -9.08 -3.81 -21.28
N LYS A 101 -10.41 -3.80 -21.35
CA LYS A 101 -11.20 -4.92 -21.90
C LYS A 101 -10.86 -5.23 -23.35
N ASN A 102 -10.60 -4.18 -24.14
CA ASN A 102 -10.28 -4.31 -25.57
C ASN A 102 -8.79 -4.56 -25.81
N GLU A 103 -7.93 -4.20 -24.86
CA GLU A 103 -6.49 -4.47 -24.89
C GLU A 103 -6.14 -5.88 -24.42
N ASN A 104 -7.13 -6.70 -24.05
CA ASN A 104 -6.96 -8.02 -23.45
C ASN A 104 -6.07 -7.99 -22.19
N ARG A 105 -6.10 -6.92 -21.42
CA ARG A 105 -5.38 -6.85 -20.16
C ARG A 105 -6.02 -7.77 -19.13
N ILE A 106 -5.18 -8.51 -18.42
CA ILE A 106 -5.63 -9.34 -17.30
C ILE A 106 -6.07 -8.43 -16.16
N ALA A 107 -7.32 -8.54 -15.77
CA ALA A 107 -7.91 -7.75 -14.70
C ALA A 107 -8.33 -8.61 -13.49
N MET A 108 -8.24 -9.93 -13.61
CA MET A 108 -8.51 -10.90 -12.55
C MET A 108 -7.69 -12.16 -12.82
N THR A 109 -6.95 -12.67 -11.83
CA THR A 109 -6.12 -13.90 -11.95
C THR A 109 -6.54 -14.99 -10.97
N GLY A 110 -7.81 -15.08 -10.63
CA GLY A 110 -8.31 -16.12 -9.70
C GLY A 110 -8.18 -15.69 -8.23
N ASN A 111 -7.70 -16.54 -7.35
CA ASN A 111 -7.79 -16.34 -5.90
C ASN A 111 -6.77 -15.28 -5.38
N GLU A 112 -6.99 -14.01 -5.75
CA GLU A 112 -6.12 -12.87 -5.40
C GLU A 112 -6.02 -12.59 -3.88
N ARG A 113 -6.88 -13.21 -3.07
CA ARG A 113 -6.90 -13.07 -1.61
C ARG A 113 -5.70 -13.67 -0.90
N THR A 114 -4.90 -14.49 -1.57
CA THR A 114 -3.71 -15.13 -0.99
C THR A 114 -2.43 -14.32 -1.22
N GLU A 115 -2.42 -13.41 -2.18
CA GLU A 115 -1.30 -12.50 -2.38
C GLU A 115 -1.50 -11.24 -1.55
N ILE A 116 -0.67 -11.06 -0.53
CA ILE A 116 -0.49 -9.78 0.13
C ILE A 116 0.38 -8.93 -0.80
N GLY A 117 0.27 -7.62 -0.77
CA GLY A 117 0.89 -6.76 -1.79
C GLY A 117 2.42 -6.73 -1.74
N ASP A 118 3.02 -6.52 -2.88
CA ASP A 118 4.45 -6.27 -3.06
C ASP A 118 4.69 -5.00 -3.89
N PHE A 119 5.86 -4.41 -3.77
CA PHE A 119 6.30 -3.31 -4.60
C PHE A 119 7.83 -3.26 -4.70
N THR A 120 8.32 -2.85 -5.86
CA THR A 120 9.76 -2.74 -6.14
C THR A 120 10.11 -1.34 -6.63
N THR A 121 11.21 -0.79 -6.13
CA THR A 121 11.81 0.46 -6.60
C THR A 121 13.29 0.29 -6.89
N LEU A 122 13.85 1.15 -7.74
CA LEU A 122 15.25 1.11 -8.11
C LEU A 122 16.04 2.24 -7.45
N TYR A 123 17.29 1.97 -7.09
CA TYR A 123 18.24 2.95 -6.58
C TYR A 123 19.62 2.71 -7.21
N ASP A 124 20.46 3.73 -7.28
CA ASP A 124 21.85 3.57 -7.73
C ASP A 124 22.69 3.02 -6.57
N PRO A 125 23.20 1.78 -6.66
CA PRO A 125 24.00 1.19 -5.58
C PRO A 125 25.39 1.84 -5.46
N SER A 126 25.84 2.62 -6.43
CA SER A 126 27.11 3.36 -6.37
C SER A 126 27.02 4.67 -5.58
N GLU A 127 25.83 5.18 -5.33
CA GLU A 127 25.62 6.38 -4.53
C GLU A 127 25.78 6.11 -3.03
N GLN A 128 26.34 7.07 -2.30
CA GLN A 128 26.53 6.93 -0.85
C GLN A 128 25.21 6.69 -0.09
N ARG A 129 24.07 7.22 -0.59
CA ARG A 129 22.75 7.00 0.03
C ARG A 129 22.28 5.54 -0.03
N ALA A 130 22.84 4.70 -0.91
CA ALA A 130 22.51 3.28 -0.99
C ALA A 130 22.72 2.58 0.35
N VAL A 131 23.82 2.93 1.07
CA VAL A 131 24.08 2.43 2.44
C VAL A 131 22.92 2.68 3.39
N ASN A 132 22.27 3.84 3.28
CA ASN A 132 21.13 4.19 4.13
C ASN A 132 19.87 3.41 3.72
N VAL A 133 19.66 3.19 2.42
CA VAL A 133 18.54 2.40 1.88
C VAL A 133 18.65 0.95 2.35
N GLU A 134 19.80 0.34 2.13
CA GLU A 134 20.09 -1.05 2.52
C GLU A 134 19.97 -1.25 4.03
N LEU A 135 20.55 -0.36 4.83
CA LEU A 135 20.46 -0.42 6.29
C LEU A 135 19.01 -0.23 6.81
N ALA A 136 18.24 0.65 6.19
CA ALA A 136 16.83 0.83 6.58
C ALA A 136 15.99 -0.38 6.14
N ALA A 137 16.26 -0.96 4.99
CA ALA A 137 15.64 -2.20 4.51
C ALA A 137 15.91 -3.35 5.50
N GLU A 138 17.18 -3.58 5.88
CA GLU A 138 17.56 -4.58 6.88
C GLU A 138 16.81 -4.44 8.21
N ARG A 139 16.62 -3.21 8.68
CA ARG A 139 15.93 -2.94 9.95
C ARG A 139 14.42 -3.14 9.91
N VAL A 140 13.81 -3.01 8.75
CA VAL A 140 12.37 -3.25 8.54
C VAL A 140 12.09 -4.71 8.25
N ASN A 141 13.04 -5.37 7.58
CA ASN A 141 12.91 -6.76 7.15
C ASN A 141 12.60 -7.72 8.32
N GLY A 142 11.71 -8.67 8.10
CA GLY A 142 11.32 -9.68 9.09
C GLY A 142 10.41 -9.16 10.20
N THR A 143 9.89 -7.92 10.09
CA THR A 143 8.94 -7.41 11.09
C THR A 143 7.62 -8.16 11.00
N VAL A 144 7.27 -8.89 12.05
CA VAL A 144 6.00 -9.62 12.17
C VAL A 144 4.98 -8.76 12.91
N LEU A 145 3.75 -8.71 12.40
CA LEU A 145 2.65 -7.98 13.00
C LEU A 145 1.46 -8.92 13.20
N GLN A 146 1.02 -9.06 14.44
CA GLN A 146 -0.22 -9.78 14.78
C GLN A 146 -1.45 -9.00 14.31
N PRO A 147 -2.63 -9.64 14.14
CA PRO A 147 -3.88 -8.94 13.90
C PRO A 147 -4.10 -7.79 14.87
N GLY A 148 -4.38 -6.59 14.36
CA GLY A 148 -4.54 -5.37 15.16
C GLY A 148 -3.25 -4.73 15.64
N GLU A 149 -2.08 -5.30 15.40
CA GLU A 149 -0.80 -4.71 15.80
C GLU A 149 -0.40 -3.57 14.87
N ARG A 150 0.25 -2.56 15.45
CA ARG A 150 0.66 -1.34 14.75
C ARG A 150 2.14 -1.36 14.40
N PHE A 151 2.44 -1.08 13.14
CA PHE A 151 3.78 -0.76 12.65
C PHE A 151 4.07 0.75 12.74
N SER A 152 5.35 1.11 12.97
CA SER A 152 5.89 2.46 12.86
C SER A 152 7.28 2.37 12.19
N PHE A 153 7.42 2.99 11.03
CA PHE A 153 8.67 2.99 10.29
C PHE A 153 9.80 3.66 11.09
N ASN A 154 9.51 4.81 11.69
CA ASN A 154 10.49 5.48 12.54
C ASN A 154 10.96 4.60 13.70
N LYS A 155 10.05 3.86 14.34
CA LYS A 155 10.43 2.94 15.43
C LYS A 155 11.39 1.85 14.96
N ALA A 156 11.24 1.36 13.74
CA ALA A 156 12.12 0.35 13.17
C ALA A 156 13.52 0.92 12.84
N VAL A 157 13.61 2.15 12.29
CA VAL A 157 14.86 2.68 11.74
C VAL A 157 15.61 3.66 12.64
N LEU A 158 15.00 4.18 13.71
CA LEU A 158 15.64 5.12 14.64
C LEU A 158 16.52 4.39 15.69
N PRO A 159 17.53 5.06 16.25
CA PRO A 159 18.01 6.40 15.86
C PRO A 159 18.92 6.39 14.61
N ARG A 160 18.71 7.36 13.74
CA ARG A 160 19.50 7.55 12.53
C ARG A 160 20.76 8.35 12.85
N THR A 161 21.81 7.65 13.18
CA THR A 161 23.11 8.25 13.58
C THR A 161 24.27 7.53 12.89
N ARG A 162 25.43 8.20 12.81
CA ARG A 162 26.66 7.57 12.29
C ARG A 162 27.07 6.34 13.10
N ALA A 163 26.84 6.36 14.43
CA ALA A 163 27.14 5.23 15.30
C ALA A 163 26.28 3.99 14.96
N ASN A 164 25.11 4.19 14.37
CA ASN A 164 24.21 3.13 13.90
C ASN A 164 24.37 2.80 12.42
N GLY A 165 25.47 3.24 11.79
CA GLY A 165 25.81 2.91 10.40
C GLY A 165 25.25 3.87 9.34
N TYR A 166 24.42 4.86 9.70
CA TYR A 166 23.90 5.81 8.74
C TYR A 166 24.94 6.81 8.27
N VAL A 167 24.92 7.13 6.98
CA VAL A 167 25.82 8.07 6.33
C VAL A 167 25.06 9.32 5.86
N LEU A 168 25.80 10.33 5.39
CA LEU A 168 25.21 11.49 4.73
C LEU A 168 24.57 11.07 3.40
N GLY A 169 23.46 11.69 3.07
CA GLY A 169 22.78 11.52 1.81
C GLY A 169 21.71 12.59 1.58
N PRO A 170 21.19 12.72 0.35
CA PRO A 170 20.23 13.73 -0.03
C PRO A 170 18.91 13.56 0.74
N SER A 171 18.37 14.69 1.17
CA SER A 171 17.10 14.81 1.90
C SER A 171 16.40 16.09 1.50
N PHE A 172 15.09 16.17 1.72
CA PHE A 172 14.31 17.39 1.48
C PHE A 172 13.94 18.08 2.77
N ALA A 173 14.27 19.36 2.91
CA ALA A 173 13.83 20.20 4.02
C ALA A 173 13.48 21.60 3.55
N GLY A 174 12.30 22.12 3.95
CA GLY A 174 11.85 23.46 3.57
C GLY A 174 11.74 23.67 2.05
N GLY A 175 11.38 22.62 1.27
CA GLY A 175 11.28 22.68 -0.19
C GLY A 175 12.63 22.77 -0.92
N ARG A 176 13.73 22.40 -0.26
CA ARG A 176 15.08 22.36 -0.83
C ARG A 176 15.73 21.02 -0.55
N GLU A 177 16.61 20.62 -1.46
CA GLU A 177 17.51 19.50 -1.24
C GLU A 177 18.63 19.91 -0.28
N ILE A 178 18.89 19.04 0.71
CA ILE A 178 19.95 19.19 1.71
C ILE A 178 20.63 17.83 1.91
N GLU A 179 21.80 17.83 2.55
CA GLU A 179 22.45 16.61 3.03
C GLU A 179 22.11 16.36 4.49
N SER A 180 21.72 15.12 4.82
CA SER A 180 21.49 14.73 6.22
C SER A 180 21.91 13.28 6.48
N ILE A 181 22.17 12.94 7.75
CA ILE A 181 22.42 11.55 8.15
C ILE A 181 21.14 10.75 7.95
N GLY A 182 21.23 9.65 7.20
CA GLY A 182 20.10 8.82 6.80
C GLY A 182 19.33 9.36 5.59
N GLY A 183 19.90 10.30 4.82
CA GLY A 183 19.31 10.74 3.55
C GLY A 183 19.14 9.55 2.59
N GLY A 184 17.99 9.50 1.87
CA GLY A 184 17.62 8.39 0.99
C GLY A 184 16.61 7.39 1.58
N ILE A 185 16.50 7.27 2.90
CA ILE A 185 15.63 6.24 3.53
C ILE A 185 14.13 6.43 3.25
N CYS A 186 13.68 7.62 2.83
CA CYS A 186 12.30 7.84 2.39
C CYS A 186 11.91 6.96 1.18
N GLN A 187 12.88 6.46 0.43
CA GLN A 187 12.60 5.47 -0.61
C GLN A 187 12.08 4.17 0.00
N VAL A 188 12.70 3.69 1.09
CA VAL A 188 12.23 2.47 1.78
C VAL A 188 10.82 2.66 2.35
N SER A 189 10.55 3.79 3.03
CA SER A 189 9.20 4.07 3.55
C SER A 189 8.15 4.21 2.44
N SER A 190 8.53 4.76 1.29
CA SER A 190 7.63 4.86 0.13
C SER A 190 7.37 3.51 -0.51
N THR A 191 8.39 2.64 -0.62
CA THR A 191 8.22 1.28 -1.15
C THR A 191 7.34 0.43 -0.21
N VAL A 192 7.51 0.57 1.12
CA VAL A 192 6.60 -0.05 2.11
C VAL A 192 5.17 0.48 1.92
N TYR A 193 5.00 1.80 1.75
CA TYR A 193 3.67 2.38 1.55
C TYR A 193 3.03 1.92 0.23
N ALA A 194 3.81 1.83 -0.84
CA ALA A 194 3.33 1.29 -2.11
C ALA A 194 2.89 -0.18 -1.97
N ALA A 195 3.66 -1.01 -1.26
CA ALA A 195 3.28 -2.39 -0.96
C ALA A 195 2.00 -2.47 -0.10
N LEU A 196 1.79 -1.53 0.86
CA LEU A 196 0.54 -1.44 1.62
C LEU A 196 -0.66 -1.13 0.72
N ILE A 197 -0.49 -0.21 -0.25
CA ILE A 197 -1.52 0.10 -1.24
C ILE A 197 -1.87 -1.16 -2.04
N MET A 198 -0.87 -1.90 -2.51
CA MET A 198 -1.07 -3.14 -3.26
C MET A 198 -1.71 -4.24 -2.40
N ALA A 199 -1.45 -4.23 -1.10
CA ALA A 199 -2.07 -5.14 -0.13
C ALA A 199 -3.49 -4.74 0.30
N GLY A 200 -3.94 -3.52 -0.04
CA GLY A 200 -5.20 -2.97 0.48
C GLY A 200 -5.18 -2.66 1.97
N ILE A 201 -4.00 -2.51 2.59
CA ILE A 201 -3.86 -2.18 4.00
C ILE A 201 -3.71 -0.66 4.14
N PRO A 202 -4.65 0.04 4.81
CA PRO A 202 -4.60 1.48 4.93
C PRO A 202 -3.49 1.93 5.89
N ALA A 203 -2.72 2.94 5.47
CA ALA A 203 -1.82 3.62 6.39
C ALA A 203 -2.61 4.47 7.39
N THR A 204 -2.26 4.42 8.68
CA THR A 204 -2.87 5.24 9.72
C THR A 204 -2.15 6.58 9.92
N GLU A 205 -0.93 6.70 9.41
CA GLU A 205 -0.17 7.94 9.33
C GLU A 205 0.72 7.89 8.08
N ARG A 206 0.62 8.88 7.22
CA ARG A 206 1.43 9.04 6.00
C ARG A 206 1.50 10.49 5.61
N TYR A 207 2.64 10.92 5.14
CA TYR A 207 2.88 12.27 4.63
C TYR A 207 3.47 12.19 3.23
N ALA A 208 2.94 12.98 2.29
CA ALA A 208 3.56 13.16 0.99
C ALA A 208 4.85 13.97 1.08
N HIS A 209 5.74 13.77 0.12
CA HIS A 209 6.91 14.63 -0.05
C HIS A 209 6.49 16.04 -0.48
N SER A 210 7.27 17.03 -0.07
CA SER A 210 7.06 18.43 -0.48
C SER A 210 7.54 18.72 -1.91
N LEU A 211 8.37 17.85 -2.47
CA LEU A 211 8.83 17.85 -3.85
C LEU A 211 8.55 16.47 -4.47
N PRO A 212 8.31 16.40 -5.79
CA PRO A 212 8.14 15.12 -6.46
C PRO A 212 9.34 14.20 -6.25
N VAL A 213 9.07 12.92 -6.07
CA VAL A 213 10.07 11.84 -6.10
C VAL A 213 9.84 11.00 -7.35
N ASP A 214 10.89 10.39 -7.88
CA ASP A 214 10.88 9.66 -9.15
C ASP A 214 10.90 8.14 -9.00
N TYR A 215 11.16 7.63 -7.79
CA TYR A 215 11.27 6.19 -7.53
C TYR A 215 9.92 5.50 -7.28
N VAL A 216 8.83 6.24 -7.07
CA VAL A 216 7.45 5.70 -6.98
C VAL A 216 6.49 6.56 -7.78
N PRO A 217 5.39 5.99 -8.30
CA PRO A 217 4.32 6.76 -8.92
C PRO A 217 3.74 7.82 -7.97
N HIS A 218 3.22 8.91 -8.56
CA HIS A 218 2.63 10.01 -7.80
C HIS A 218 1.52 9.51 -6.85
N GLY A 219 1.59 9.92 -5.57
CA GLY A 219 0.63 9.51 -4.55
C GLY A 219 0.98 8.21 -3.83
N MET A 220 2.00 7.46 -4.29
CA MET A 220 2.50 6.24 -3.64
C MET A 220 3.74 6.49 -2.76
N ASP A 221 4.10 7.75 -2.54
CA ASP A 221 5.23 8.15 -1.72
C ASP A 221 4.87 8.30 -0.24
N ALA A 222 5.82 8.10 0.65
CA ALA A 222 5.69 8.35 2.09
C ALA A 222 6.96 8.96 2.66
N THR A 223 6.92 10.26 3.02
CA THR A 223 8.06 10.93 3.65
C THR A 223 8.08 10.70 5.15
N ILE A 224 9.27 10.55 5.70
CA ILE A 224 9.53 10.50 7.12
C ILE A 224 10.50 11.63 7.53
N ALA A 225 10.32 12.21 8.72
CA ALA A 225 11.18 13.29 9.19
C ALA A 225 11.29 13.31 10.71
N GLY A 226 12.47 12.98 11.23
CA GLY A 226 12.73 12.95 12.68
C GLY A 226 11.65 12.18 13.43
N ASN A 227 11.03 12.84 14.42
CA ASN A 227 9.87 12.32 15.16
C ASN A 227 8.54 12.97 14.72
N SER A 228 8.57 13.84 13.70
CA SER A 228 7.41 14.66 13.30
C SER A 228 6.58 14.06 12.16
N LYS A 229 7.19 13.21 11.33
CA LYS A 229 6.52 12.51 10.24
C LYS A 229 6.91 11.04 10.25
N ASP A 230 5.93 10.17 10.19
CA ASP A 230 6.12 8.73 10.20
C ASP A 230 5.23 8.06 9.15
N LEU A 231 5.55 6.84 8.80
CA LEU A 231 4.66 5.90 8.14
C LEU A 231 4.18 4.89 9.17
N LYS A 232 2.88 4.86 9.41
CA LYS A 232 2.26 3.90 10.33
C LYS A 232 1.08 3.22 9.69
N PHE A 233 0.88 1.97 10.02
CA PHE A 233 -0.31 1.21 9.69
C PHE A 233 -0.63 0.19 10.79
N VAL A 234 -1.80 -0.43 10.68
CA VAL A 234 -2.23 -1.53 11.55
C VAL A 234 -2.46 -2.74 10.66
N ASN A 235 -2.02 -3.91 11.08
CA ASN A 235 -2.42 -5.15 10.41
C ASN A 235 -3.93 -5.33 10.61
N THR A 236 -4.70 -5.08 9.56
CA THR A 236 -6.17 -5.22 9.55
C THR A 236 -6.63 -6.61 9.13
N LEU A 237 -5.70 -7.49 8.74
CA LEU A 237 -6.00 -8.84 8.32
C LEU A 237 -6.24 -9.75 9.54
N PRO A 238 -7.03 -10.83 9.39
CA PRO A 238 -7.36 -11.74 10.50
C PRO A 238 -6.22 -12.73 10.86
N TYR A 239 -5.04 -12.58 10.23
CA TYR A 239 -3.87 -13.43 10.44
C TYR A 239 -2.59 -12.59 10.58
N PRO A 240 -1.54 -13.13 11.19
CA PRO A 240 -0.24 -12.44 11.26
C PRO A 240 0.37 -12.23 9.87
N ILE A 241 1.06 -11.10 9.71
CA ILE A 241 1.81 -10.79 8.49
C ILE A 241 3.27 -10.51 8.83
N VAL A 242 4.14 -10.74 7.85
CA VAL A 242 5.55 -10.35 7.91
C VAL A 242 5.85 -9.32 6.81
N ILE A 243 6.64 -8.32 7.15
CA ILE A 243 7.19 -7.37 6.18
C ILE A 243 8.55 -7.92 5.75
N ASN A 244 8.66 -8.39 4.52
CA ASN A 244 9.93 -8.80 3.93
C ASN A 244 10.48 -7.65 3.09
N VAL A 245 11.75 -7.31 3.29
CA VAL A 245 12.42 -6.23 2.57
C VAL A 245 13.78 -6.73 2.09
N THR A 246 14.03 -6.63 0.80
CA THR A 246 15.35 -6.86 0.21
C THR A 246 15.84 -5.60 -0.49
N ALA A 247 17.12 -5.29 -0.33
CA ALA A 247 17.78 -4.16 -1.00
C ALA A 247 19.15 -4.63 -1.47
N GLU A 248 19.24 -5.06 -2.73
CA GLU A 248 20.43 -5.66 -3.32
C GLU A 248 20.58 -5.18 -4.77
N ASP A 249 21.81 -4.93 -5.19
CA ASP A 249 22.17 -4.59 -6.58
C ASP A 249 21.32 -3.48 -7.21
N GLY A 250 20.95 -2.47 -6.41
CA GLY A 250 20.15 -1.33 -6.88
C GLY A 250 18.64 -1.60 -6.94
N THR A 251 18.19 -2.74 -6.47
CA THR A 251 16.78 -3.12 -6.41
C THR A 251 16.31 -3.19 -4.97
N LEU A 252 15.26 -2.46 -4.63
CA LEU A 252 14.59 -2.48 -3.34
C LEU A 252 13.19 -3.07 -3.51
N THR A 253 12.96 -4.25 -2.95
CA THR A 253 11.66 -4.92 -2.98
C THR A 253 11.09 -5.05 -1.57
N VAL A 254 9.82 -4.73 -1.42
CA VAL A 254 9.03 -4.95 -0.20
C VAL A 254 7.89 -5.90 -0.53
N SER A 255 7.70 -6.95 0.25
CA SER A 255 6.49 -7.77 0.23
C SER A 255 5.86 -7.85 1.62
N LEU A 256 4.55 -7.99 1.63
CA LEU A 256 3.75 -8.27 2.81
C LEU A 256 3.19 -9.68 2.64
N ASP A 257 3.61 -10.61 3.47
CA ASP A 257 3.26 -12.01 3.34
C ASP A 257 2.55 -12.52 4.60
N PRO A 258 1.67 -13.54 4.49
CA PRO A 258 1.18 -14.25 5.67
C PRO A 258 2.36 -14.81 6.46
N TYR A 259 2.33 -14.65 7.78
CA TYR A 259 3.35 -15.22 8.66
C TYR A 259 2.83 -16.51 9.28
N GLU A 260 3.47 -17.61 8.98
CA GLU A 260 3.28 -18.90 9.64
C GLU A 260 4.43 -19.10 10.64
N ALA A 261 4.06 -19.19 11.93
CA ALA A 261 5.07 -19.55 12.95
C ALA A 261 5.49 -21.01 12.74
N GLU A 262 6.81 -21.24 12.66
CA GLU A 262 7.37 -22.60 12.63
C GLU A 262 7.07 -23.42 13.90
#